data_088e4b1772c93f591015fd6e6292366a
#
_entry.id   088e4b1772c93f591015fd6e6292366a
#
_cell.length_a   1.000
_cell.length_b   1.000
_cell.length_c   1.000
_cell.angle_alpha   90.00
_cell.angle_beta   90.00
_cell.angle_gamma   90.00
#
_symmetry.space_group_name_H-M   'P 1'
#
loop_
_entity.id
_entity.type
_entity.pdbx_description
1 polymer ?
#
loop_
_entity_poly.entity_id
_entity_poly.type
_entity_poly.pdbx_seq_one_letter_code
_entity_poly.pdbx_strand_id
1 'polypeptide(L)'
;MSSSDALSQPVPEGAGEPIWDLMRRVRKLRGLTQYQLADRLAELSNNSSVSRDEVARWERGKRVPGPYWRQWLSVALDVPSEQLLEAVRCGRLRRAAG
;
A
#
# COMPACT_ATOMS: atom_id res chain seq x y z
N MET A 1 18.76 -25.95 13.26
CA MET A 1 18.84 -25.65 12.37
C MET A 1 17.80 -24.90 11.84
N SER A 2 16.73 -25.11 12.00
CA SER A 2 15.74 -24.31 11.42
C SER A 2 15.81 -22.86 11.77
N SER A 3 16.35 -22.56 12.89
CA SER A 3 16.44 -21.15 13.21
C SER A 3 17.34 -20.45 12.23
N SER A 4 18.33 -21.13 11.72
CA SER A 4 19.16 -20.45 10.76
C SER A 4 18.39 -20.23 9.48
N ASP A 5 17.43 -21.06 9.21
CA ASP A 5 16.60 -20.79 8.07
C ASP A 5 15.80 -19.53 8.26
N ALA A 6 15.29 -19.34 9.44
CA ALA A 6 14.54 -18.15 9.70
C ALA A 6 15.41 -16.92 9.53
N LEU A 7 16.64 -17.04 9.98
CA LEU A 7 17.54 -15.91 9.89
C LEU A 7 18.01 -15.68 8.49
N SER A 8 18.19 -16.73 7.77
CA SER A 8 18.64 -16.57 6.40
C SER A 8 17.50 -16.47 5.45
N GLN A 9 16.28 -16.42 5.99
CA GLN A 9 15.16 -16.25 5.19
C GLN A 9 15.30 -15.06 4.32
N PRO A 10 14.90 -15.14 3.10
CA PRO A 10 14.95 -13.99 2.25
C PRO A 10 14.05 -12.91 2.80
N VAL A 11 14.31 -11.73 2.36
CA VAL A 11 13.48 -10.58 2.71
C VAL A 11 12.03 -10.97 2.50
N PRO A 12 11.15 -10.65 3.44
CA PRO A 12 9.74 -10.97 3.28
C PRO A 12 9.19 -10.42 1.99
N GLU A 13 8.24 -11.14 1.46
CA GLU A 13 7.59 -10.69 0.27
C GLU A 13 7.04 -9.30 0.47
N GLY A 14 7.30 -8.39 -0.46
CA GLY A 14 6.86 -7.01 -0.33
C GLY A 14 7.91 -6.10 0.24
N ALA A 15 8.91 -6.63 0.92
CA ALA A 15 9.99 -5.78 1.41
C ALA A 15 10.73 -5.25 0.21
N GLY A 16 10.96 -3.96 0.17
CA GLY A 16 11.54 -3.33 -1.00
C GLY A 16 10.52 -2.98 -2.06
N GLU A 17 9.28 -3.28 -1.82
CA GLU A 17 8.21 -2.98 -2.75
C GLU A 17 7.67 -1.58 -2.44
N PRO A 18 7.66 -0.67 -3.42
CA PRO A 18 7.14 0.67 -3.15
C PRO A 18 5.63 0.64 -2.96
N ILE A 19 5.13 1.68 -2.30
CA ILE A 19 3.71 1.73 -1.93
C ILE A 19 2.79 1.58 -3.14
N TRP A 20 3.18 2.13 -4.28
CA TRP A 20 2.31 2.06 -5.46
C TRP A 20 2.17 0.63 -5.96
N ASP A 21 3.21 -0.17 -5.90
CA ASP A 21 3.14 -1.57 -6.30
C ASP A 21 2.40 -2.40 -5.26
N LEU A 22 2.66 -2.15 -3.99
CA LEU A 22 1.98 -2.86 -2.92
C LEU A 22 0.47 -2.65 -3.01
N MET A 23 0.05 -1.41 -3.20
CA MET A 23 -1.37 -1.11 -3.28
C MET A 23 -2.03 -1.84 -4.43
N ARG A 24 -1.41 -1.80 -5.60
CA ARG A 24 -1.97 -2.45 -6.77
C ARG A 24 -2.06 -3.95 -6.57
N ARG A 25 -1.00 -4.53 -6.06
CA ARG A 25 -0.93 -5.98 -5.85
C ARG A 25 -1.99 -6.45 -4.86
N VAL A 26 -2.07 -5.79 -3.71
CA VAL A 26 -3.01 -6.21 -2.68
C VAL A 26 -4.43 -5.92 -3.08
N ARG A 27 -4.67 -4.79 -3.73
CA ARG A 27 -6.01 -4.47 -4.22
C ARG A 27 -6.53 -5.58 -5.12
N LYS A 28 -5.69 -6.02 -6.06
CA LYS A 28 -6.09 -7.10 -6.97
C LYS A 28 -6.29 -8.41 -6.22
N LEU A 29 -5.44 -8.64 -5.24
CA LEU A 29 -5.55 -9.84 -4.42
C LEU A 29 -6.89 -9.88 -3.70
N ARG A 30 -7.38 -8.74 -3.26
CA ARG A 30 -8.68 -8.64 -2.58
C ARG A 30 -9.85 -8.60 -3.58
N GLY A 31 -9.57 -8.61 -4.86
CA GLY A 31 -10.61 -8.60 -5.87
C GLY A 31 -11.29 -7.25 -6.05
N LEU A 32 -10.60 -6.17 -5.72
CA LEU A 32 -11.18 -4.83 -5.80
C LEU A 32 -10.69 -4.10 -7.04
N THR A 33 -11.59 -3.35 -7.67
CA THR A 33 -11.18 -2.39 -8.69
C THR A 33 -10.72 -1.12 -7.98
N GLN A 34 -10.08 -0.22 -8.71
CA GLN A 34 -9.69 1.07 -8.14
C GLN A 34 -10.91 1.83 -7.66
N TYR A 35 -11.99 1.75 -8.39
CA TYR A 35 -13.23 2.39 -8.03
C TYR A 35 -13.77 1.82 -6.71
N GLN A 36 -13.77 0.49 -6.59
CA GLN A 36 -14.27 -0.15 -5.39
C GLN A 36 -13.40 0.18 -4.17
N LEU A 37 -12.10 0.29 -4.37
CA LEU A 37 -11.23 0.68 -3.27
C LEU A 37 -11.54 2.10 -2.83
N ALA A 38 -11.72 3.02 -3.78
CA ALA A 38 -12.07 4.39 -3.43
C ALA A 38 -13.38 4.43 -2.66
N ASP A 39 -14.38 3.67 -3.10
CA ASP A 39 -15.65 3.61 -2.39
C ASP A 39 -15.48 3.08 -0.98
N ARG A 40 -14.69 2.04 -0.82
CA ARG A 40 -14.46 1.46 0.49
C ARG A 40 -13.78 2.44 1.41
N LEU A 41 -12.80 3.17 0.88
CA LEU A 41 -12.12 4.19 1.69
C LEU A 41 -13.07 5.29 2.12
N ALA A 42 -13.94 5.72 1.21
CA ALA A 42 -14.92 6.75 1.53
C ALA A 42 -15.87 6.27 2.62
N GLU A 43 -16.31 5.03 2.54
CA GLU A 43 -17.19 4.48 3.54
C GLU A 43 -16.52 4.36 4.91
N LEU A 44 -15.33 3.81 4.92
CA LEU A 44 -14.63 3.59 6.18
C LEU A 44 -14.29 4.89 6.88
N SER A 45 -13.87 5.88 6.11
CA SER A 45 -13.44 7.15 6.69
C SER A 45 -14.57 8.16 6.83
N ASN A 46 -15.72 7.86 6.24
CA ASN A 46 -16.82 8.80 6.14
C ASN A 46 -16.35 10.10 5.49
N ASN A 47 -15.50 9.97 4.49
CA ASN A 47 -14.91 11.11 3.82
C ASN A 47 -14.85 10.79 2.33
N SER A 48 -15.69 11.46 1.57
CA SER A 48 -15.83 11.17 0.15
C SER A 48 -14.86 11.96 -0.72
N SER A 49 -13.85 12.56 -0.12
CA SER A 49 -12.88 13.33 -0.91
C SER A 49 -11.94 12.43 -1.71
N VAL A 50 -11.90 11.14 -1.39
CA VAL A 50 -11.08 10.21 -2.14
C VAL A 50 -11.87 9.71 -3.34
N SER A 51 -11.22 9.65 -4.50
CA SER A 51 -11.87 9.21 -5.71
C SER A 51 -11.01 8.14 -6.38
N ARG A 52 -11.57 7.53 -7.40
CA ARG A 52 -10.82 6.55 -8.18
C ARG A 52 -9.56 7.18 -8.76
N ASP A 53 -9.64 8.45 -9.15
CA ASP A 53 -8.46 9.14 -9.69
C ASP A 53 -7.35 9.26 -8.66
N GLU A 54 -7.72 9.49 -7.41
CA GLU A 54 -6.72 9.58 -6.37
C GLU A 54 -6.05 8.21 -6.16
N VAL A 55 -6.84 7.15 -6.14
CA VAL A 55 -6.28 5.80 -6.02
C VAL A 55 -5.35 5.52 -7.19
N ALA A 56 -5.76 5.91 -8.39
CA ALA A 56 -4.93 5.70 -9.57
C ALA A 56 -3.61 6.45 -9.48
N ARG A 57 -3.63 7.66 -8.94
CA ARG A 57 -2.40 8.43 -8.77
C ARG A 57 -1.46 7.75 -7.79
N TRP A 58 -2.01 7.21 -6.71
CA TRP A 58 -1.20 6.46 -5.74
C TRP A 58 -0.58 5.24 -6.41
N GLU A 59 -1.35 4.54 -7.22
CA GLU A 59 -0.86 3.30 -7.84
C GLU A 59 0.09 3.55 -8.98
N ARG A 60 0.15 4.77 -9.51
CA ARG A 60 1.10 5.12 -10.54
C ARG A 60 2.34 5.80 -9.97
N GLY A 61 2.41 5.94 -8.67
CA GLY A 61 3.54 6.60 -8.03
C GLY A 61 3.56 8.10 -8.21
N LYS A 62 2.47 8.68 -8.69
CA LYS A 62 2.40 10.13 -8.86
C LYS A 62 2.25 10.84 -7.54
N ARG A 63 1.68 10.14 -6.56
CA ARG A 63 1.42 10.70 -5.25
C ARG A 63 1.50 9.58 -4.23
N VAL A 64 1.95 9.91 -3.03
CA VAL A 64 2.03 8.94 -1.95
C VAL A 64 0.87 9.21 -1.00
N PRO A 65 0.09 8.19 -0.61
CA PRO A 65 -0.99 8.43 0.34
C PRO A 65 -0.42 8.88 1.68
N GLY A 66 -1.00 9.93 2.25
CA GLY A 66 -0.55 10.46 3.51
C GLY A 66 -1.00 9.61 4.69
N PRO A 67 -0.58 9.98 5.92
CA PRO A 67 -0.91 9.18 7.09
C PRO A 67 -2.41 8.96 7.28
N TYR A 68 -3.21 9.98 6.99
CA TYR A 68 -4.65 9.88 7.13
C TYR A 68 -5.20 8.74 6.25
N TRP A 69 -4.84 8.74 4.98
CA TRP A 69 -5.37 7.71 4.08
C TRP A 69 -4.72 6.35 4.32
N ARG A 70 -3.48 6.33 4.80
CA ARG A 70 -2.81 5.05 5.07
C ARG A 70 -3.52 4.27 6.16
N GLN A 71 -4.07 4.94 7.18
CA GLN A 71 -4.77 4.21 8.21
C GLN A 71 -6.03 3.54 7.65
N TRP A 72 -6.70 4.21 6.72
CA TRP A 72 -7.89 3.60 6.12
C TRP A 72 -7.52 2.55 5.09
N LEU A 73 -6.41 2.75 4.38
CA LEU A 73 -5.90 1.74 3.47
C LEU A 73 -5.53 0.46 4.22
N SER A 74 -4.98 0.60 5.40
CA SER A 74 -4.65 -0.56 6.23
C SER A 74 -5.90 -1.39 6.50
N VAL A 75 -7.00 -0.74 6.80
CA VAL A 75 -8.26 -1.44 7.05
C VAL A 75 -8.82 -2.00 5.75
N ALA A 76 -8.89 -1.17 4.72
CA ALA A 76 -9.53 -1.56 3.47
C ALA A 76 -8.82 -2.72 2.79
N LEU A 77 -7.50 -2.73 2.84
CA LEU A 77 -6.70 -3.75 2.19
C LEU A 77 -6.29 -4.87 3.12
N ASP A 78 -6.56 -4.71 4.41
CA ASP A 78 -6.17 -5.68 5.43
C ASP A 78 -4.65 -5.90 5.38
N VAL A 79 -3.93 -4.81 5.48
CA VAL A 79 -2.47 -4.80 5.49
C VAL A 79 -2.03 -4.04 6.73
N PRO A 80 -1.08 -4.55 7.50
CA PRO A 80 -0.60 -3.82 8.67
C PRO A 80 -0.09 -2.44 8.29
N SER A 81 -0.40 -1.45 9.11
CA SER A 81 0.02 -0.09 8.80
C SER A 81 1.53 0.05 8.75
N GLU A 82 2.25 -0.78 9.50
CA GLU A 82 3.71 -0.77 9.45
C GLU A 82 4.22 -1.18 8.07
N GLN A 83 3.55 -2.12 7.46
CA GLN A 83 3.93 -2.57 6.12
C GLN A 83 3.68 -1.46 5.10
N LEU A 84 2.60 -0.73 5.27
CA LEU A 84 2.33 0.41 4.41
C LEU A 84 3.39 1.49 4.58
N LEU A 85 3.78 1.77 5.81
CA LEU A 85 4.80 2.77 6.07
C LEU A 85 6.14 2.37 5.47
N GLU A 86 6.47 1.09 5.59
CA GLU A 86 7.71 0.59 5.00
C GLU A 86 7.68 0.75 3.48
N ALA A 87 6.53 0.49 2.87
CA ALA A 87 6.37 0.64 1.43
C ALA A 87 6.49 2.10 1.01
N VAL A 88 6.01 3.01 1.84
CA VAL A 88 6.17 4.45 1.57
C VAL A 88 7.64 4.81 1.58
N ARG A 89 8.39 4.33 2.57
CA ARG A 89 9.82 4.58 2.64
C ARG A 89 10.54 4.06 1.42
N CYS A 90 10.18 2.84 1.02
CA CYS A 90 10.76 2.24 -0.17
C CYS A 90 10.49 3.09 -1.41
N GLY A 91 9.26 3.58 -1.53
CA GLY A 91 8.89 4.42 -2.65
C GLY A 91 9.69 5.71 -2.70
N ARG A 92 9.88 6.33 -1.53
CA ARG A 92 10.65 7.56 -1.45
C ARG A 92 12.11 7.34 -1.85
N LEU A 93 12.67 6.22 -1.40
CA LEU A 93 14.04 5.90 -1.78
C LEU A 93 14.16 5.66 -3.27
N ARG A 94 13.21 4.99 -3.86
CA ARG A 94 13.24 4.75 -5.29
C ARG A 94 13.13 6.04 -6.08
N ARG A 95 12.28 6.94 -5.64
CA ARG A 95 12.16 8.23 -6.30
C ARG A 95 13.44 9.03 -6.19
N ALA A 96 14.06 9.00 -5.03
CA ALA A 96 15.30 9.74 -4.82
C ALA A 96 16.42 9.16 -5.67
N ALA A 97 16.43 7.85 -5.86
CA ALA A 97 17.46 7.21 -6.64
C ALA A 97 17.23 7.36 -8.14
N GLY A 98 15.99 7.47 -8.50
CA GLY A 98 15.64 7.56 -9.90
C GLY A 98 15.59 8.96 -10.39
#